data_8667a0e4f07a48d3f78b3f3e24e1203b
#
_entry.id   8667a0e4f07a48d3f78b3f3e24e1203b
#
_cell.length_a   1.000
_cell.length_b   1.000
_cell.length_c   1.000
_cell.angle_alpha   90.00
_cell.angle_beta   90.00
_cell.angle_gamma   90.00
#
_symmetry.space_group_name_H-M   'P 1'
#
loop_
_entity.id
_entity.type
_entity.pdbx_description
1 polymer ?
#
loop_
_entity_poly.entity_id
_entity_poly.type
_entity_poly.pdbx_seq_one_letter_code
_entity_poly.pdbx_strand_id
1 'polypeptide(L)'
;ISACLVGSEMCIRDSPTEIEPFGGAATCLGGAIRDPLSGRSYVYQAMRVTGSGDPTIPVKDTMPGKLPSRKITTGAANGYSSYGNQIGLATGQVTELYDSGYVAKRLEIGAVIGASPKENVIREVPLPDDIIVLLGGRTGRDGCGGATGSSKAHTESSIETCGAEVQKGNPPTERKIQRLFRNPKVAKLIKRCNDFGAGGVSVAIGELAPGLKINLDKVPKKYAGLDGTEIAISESQERMAVVIDPKDREQFLKYAAEENLEATEVAVVTDCLLYTSDAADEL
;
A
#
# COMPACT_ATOMS: atom_id res chain seq x y z
N ILE A 1 -2.26 -27.60 -0.53
CA ILE A 1 -2.56 -26.17 -0.79
C ILE A 1 -4.01 -25.95 -0.42
N SER A 2 -4.28 -25.37 0.72
CA SER A 2 -5.64 -25.34 1.29
C SER A 2 -6.33 -23.99 1.30
N ALA A 3 -5.75 -22.94 0.77
CA ALA A 3 -6.45 -21.69 0.57
C ALA A 3 -5.82 -20.95 -0.61
N CYS A 4 -6.54 -20.85 -1.71
CA CYS A 4 -6.25 -19.92 -2.77
C CYS A 4 -7.13 -18.69 -2.51
N LEU A 5 -6.53 -17.61 -2.03
CA LEU A 5 -7.17 -16.30 -2.04
C LEU A 5 -6.84 -15.67 -3.39
N VAL A 6 -7.80 -15.66 -4.28
CA VAL A 6 -7.75 -14.80 -5.48
C VAL A 6 -8.23 -13.44 -5.02
N GLY A 7 -7.29 -12.57 -4.71
CA GLY A 7 -7.57 -11.16 -4.48
C GLY A 7 -7.45 -10.42 -5.80
N SER A 8 -8.56 -9.98 -6.37
CA SER A 8 -8.56 -8.92 -7.36
C SER A 8 -8.75 -7.62 -6.60
N GLU A 9 -7.68 -6.93 -6.29
CA GLU A 9 -7.80 -5.55 -5.86
C GLU A 9 -7.86 -4.65 -7.08
N MET A 10 -8.95 -3.94 -7.22
CA MET A 10 -9.01 -2.76 -8.07
C MET A 10 -8.31 -1.62 -7.34
N CYS A 11 -6.99 -1.66 -7.32
CA CYS A 11 -6.21 -0.51 -6.91
C CYS A 11 -6.33 0.54 -8.02
N ILE A 12 -7.28 1.45 -7.85
CA ILE A 12 -7.50 2.57 -8.79
C ILE A 12 -6.36 3.54 -8.60
N ARG A 13 -5.28 3.36 -9.34
CA ARG A 13 -4.11 4.25 -9.39
C ARG A 13 -4.09 5.11 -10.63
N ASP A 14 -5.25 5.42 -11.19
CA ASP A 14 -5.40 6.17 -12.43
C ASP A 14 -4.78 7.56 -12.33
N SER A 15 -5.11 8.30 -11.28
CA SER A 15 -4.65 9.68 -11.10
C SER A 15 -3.15 9.80 -10.89
N PRO A 16 -2.49 9.04 -10.00
CA PRO A 16 -1.04 9.06 -9.89
C PRO A 16 -0.34 8.67 -11.20
N THR A 17 -0.88 7.69 -11.94
CA THR A 17 -0.30 7.24 -13.21
C THR A 17 -0.42 8.30 -14.31
N GLU A 18 -1.43 9.15 -14.27
CA GLU A 18 -1.56 10.27 -15.22
C GLU A 18 -0.54 11.38 -15.01
N ILE A 19 -0.04 11.55 -13.78
CA ILE A 19 0.94 12.60 -13.43
C ILE A 19 2.36 12.03 -13.47
N GLU A 20 2.57 10.90 -12.81
CA GLU A 20 3.85 10.22 -12.72
C GLU A 20 3.63 8.74 -13.09
N PRO A 21 3.67 8.43 -14.41
CA PRO A 21 3.26 7.12 -14.93
C PRO A 21 4.04 5.95 -14.37
N PHE A 22 5.35 6.13 -14.14
CA PHE A 22 6.22 5.08 -13.62
C PHE A 22 5.86 4.72 -12.18
N GLY A 23 5.83 5.71 -11.29
CA GLY A 23 5.54 5.49 -9.87
C GLY A 23 4.11 5.05 -9.61
N GLY A 24 3.14 5.65 -10.31
CA GLY A 24 1.74 5.28 -10.18
C GLY A 24 1.47 3.81 -10.51
N ALA A 25 1.99 3.32 -11.63
CA ALA A 25 1.86 1.91 -12.01
C ALA A 25 2.67 0.98 -11.10
N ALA A 26 3.86 1.40 -10.65
CA ALA A 26 4.68 0.64 -9.72
C ALA A 26 3.96 0.44 -8.36
N THR A 27 3.39 1.50 -7.81
CA THR A 27 2.66 1.41 -6.53
C THR A 27 1.33 0.66 -6.64
N CYS A 28 0.72 0.63 -7.82
CA CYS A 28 -0.44 -0.23 -8.10
C CYS A 28 -0.10 -1.71 -7.84
N LEU A 29 1.03 -2.19 -8.34
CA LEU A 29 1.47 -3.56 -8.08
C LEU A 29 1.82 -3.78 -6.61
N GLY A 30 2.52 -2.82 -5.97
CA GLY A 30 2.89 -2.90 -4.55
C GLY A 30 1.68 -3.05 -3.62
N GLY A 31 0.64 -2.25 -3.81
CA GLY A 31 -0.63 -2.36 -3.07
C GLY A 31 -1.28 -3.73 -3.28
N ALA A 32 -1.45 -4.12 -4.55
CA ALA A 32 -2.04 -5.42 -4.90
C ALA A 32 -1.31 -6.62 -4.25
N ILE A 33 -0.01 -6.51 -3.95
CA ILE A 33 0.75 -7.55 -3.26
C ILE A 33 0.48 -7.53 -1.75
N ARG A 34 0.42 -6.35 -1.12
CA ARG A 34 0.29 -6.24 0.34
C ARG A 34 -1.06 -6.65 0.87
N ASP A 35 -2.14 -6.48 0.11
CA ASP A 35 -3.48 -6.91 0.55
C ASP A 35 -3.57 -8.40 0.80
N PRO A 36 -3.16 -9.29 -0.13
CA PRO A 36 -3.07 -10.71 0.16
C PRO A 36 -2.14 -11.05 1.34
N LEU A 37 -1.06 -10.28 1.56
CA LEU A 37 -0.20 -10.45 2.73
C LEU A 37 -0.95 -10.19 4.03
N SER A 38 -1.90 -9.26 4.06
CA SER A 38 -2.80 -9.05 5.20
C SER A 38 -3.57 -10.33 5.55
N GLY A 39 -3.89 -11.16 4.54
CA GLY A 39 -4.42 -12.52 4.67
C GLY A 39 -3.37 -13.62 4.87
N ARG A 40 -2.09 -13.28 5.05
CA ARG A 40 -0.92 -14.18 5.08
C ARG A 40 -0.68 -14.91 3.76
N SER A 41 -1.26 -14.45 2.66
CA SER A 41 -1.07 -15.08 1.35
C SER A 41 0.15 -14.50 0.63
N TYR A 42 1.04 -15.37 0.19
CA TYR A 42 2.19 -15.00 -0.64
C TYR A 42 1.76 -14.93 -2.10
N VAL A 43 2.09 -13.83 -2.76
CA VAL A 43 1.75 -13.60 -4.18
C VAL A 43 2.77 -14.28 -5.09
N TYR A 44 2.27 -15.09 -6.00
CA TYR A 44 3.08 -15.86 -6.96
C TYR A 44 3.04 -15.32 -8.37
N GLN A 45 1.98 -14.62 -8.73
CA GLN A 45 1.77 -14.10 -10.08
C GLN A 45 0.98 -12.81 -10.05
N ALA A 46 1.35 -11.88 -10.94
CA ALA A 46 0.61 -10.65 -11.19
C ALA A 46 -0.01 -10.65 -12.59
N MET A 47 -1.03 -9.84 -12.75
CA MET A 47 -1.67 -9.50 -14.02
C MET A 47 -1.85 -8.00 -14.10
N ARG A 48 -1.85 -7.43 -15.30
CA ARG A 48 -2.06 -6.00 -15.51
C ARG A 48 -3.14 -5.79 -16.56
N VAL A 49 -4.13 -5.00 -16.23
CA VAL A 49 -5.19 -4.58 -17.16
C VAL A 49 -5.25 -3.06 -17.18
N THR A 50 -5.17 -2.46 -18.35
CA THR A 50 -5.17 -1.01 -18.50
C THR A 50 -6.09 -0.54 -19.60
N GLY A 51 -6.65 0.67 -19.43
CA GLY A 51 -7.31 1.45 -20.46
C GLY A 51 -6.57 2.77 -20.66
N SER A 52 -6.21 3.11 -21.89
CA SER A 52 -5.44 4.29 -22.22
C SER A 52 -5.93 4.93 -23.53
N GLY A 53 -5.68 6.23 -23.71
CA GLY A 53 -5.75 6.84 -25.03
C GLY A 53 -4.73 6.22 -25.97
N ASP A 54 -4.98 6.34 -27.28
CA ASP A 54 -4.10 5.79 -28.32
C ASP A 54 -2.67 6.38 -28.19
N PRO A 55 -1.64 5.53 -27.97
CA PRO A 55 -0.25 5.98 -27.82
C PRO A 55 0.39 6.45 -29.13
N THR A 56 -0.27 6.25 -30.26
CA THR A 56 0.23 6.71 -31.58
C THR A 56 -0.14 8.14 -31.91
N ILE A 57 -1.05 8.75 -31.11
CA ILE A 57 -1.44 10.17 -31.30
C ILE A 57 -0.20 11.07 -31.16
N PRO A 58 0.02 11.98 -32.13
CA PRO A 58 1.12 12.95 -32.09
C PRO A 58 1.04 13.84 -30.84
N VAL A 59 2.21 14.21 -30.29
CA VAL A 59 2.29 15.07 -29.09
C VAL A 59 1.52 16.39 -29.25
N LYS A 60 1.53 17.00 -30.45
CA LYS A 60 0.81 18.23 -30.74
C LYS A 60 -0.71 18.14 -30.58
N ASP A 61 -1.25 16.92 -30.69
CA ASP A 61 -2.69 16.64 -30.59
C ASP A 61 -3.07 16.15 -29.19
N THR A 62 -2.15 16.25 -28.20
CA THR A 62 -2.41 15.92 -26.81
C THR A 62 -3.43 16.88 -26.21
N MET A 63 -4.39 16.36 -25.45
CA MET A 63 -5.37 17.17 -24.71
C MET A 63 -4.65 18.15 -23.76
N PRO A 64 -5.02 19.44 -23.74
CA PRO A 64 -4.43 20.42 -22.83
C PRO A 64 -4.47 19.96 -21.37
N GLY A 65 -3.37 20.16 -20.63
CA GLY A 65 -3.24 19.75 -19.23
C GLY A 65 -3.02 18.25 -19.01
N LYS A 66 -2.83 17.45 -20.06
CA LYS A 66 -2.52 16.01 -19.97
C LYS A 66 -1.12 15.71 -20.52
N LEU A 67 -0.52 14.63 -19.99
CA LEU A 67 0.66 14.05 -20.61
C LEU A 67 0.28 13.32 -21.91
N PRO A 68 1.18 13.26 -22.90
CA PRO A 68 0.95 12.45 -24.10
C PRO A 68 0.67 10.98 -23.76
N SER A 69 -0.35 10.38 -24.40
CA SER A 69 -0.74 8.99 -24.17
C SER A 69 0.44 8.00 -24.28
N ARG A 70 1.33 8.25 -25.24
CA ARG A 70 2.56 7.44 -25.39
C ARG A 70 3.46 7.51 -24.16
N LYS A 71 3.63 8.69 -23.56
CA LYS A 71 4.47 8.86 -22.35
C LYS A 71 3.84 8.14 -21.17
N ILE A 72 2.53 8.27 -21.02
CA ILE A 72 1.79 7.60 -19.94
C ILE A 72 1.91 6.07 -20.10
N THR A 73 1.59 5.54 -21.27
CA THR A 73 1.58 4.09 -21.54
C THR A 73 2.95 3.47 -21.34
N THR A 74 4.00 4.06 -21.93
CA THR A 74 5.37 3.52 -21.81
C THR A 74 5.91 3.67 -20.39
N GLY A 75 5.65 4.78 -19.71
CA GLY A 75 6.06 5.01 -18.33
C GLY A 75 5.39 4.03 -17.37
N ALA A 76 4.08 3.83 -17.50
CA ALA A 76 3.32 2.89 -16.70
C ALA A 76 3.78 1.44 -16.91
N ALA A 77 3.97 1.01 -18.16
CA ALA A 77 4.49 -0.33 -18.45
C ALA A 77 5.88 -0.56 -17.82
N ASN A 78 6.76 0.43 -17.92
CA ASN A 78 8.10 0.36 -17.32
C ASN A 78 8.04 0.31 -15.79
N GLY A 79 7.17 1.10 -15.16
CA GLY A 79 7.01 1.14 -13.70
C GLY A 79 6.53 -0.20 -13.15
N TYR A 80 5.48 -0.76 -13.75
CA TYR A 80 4.93 -2.05 -13.36
C TYR A 80 5.96 -3.18 -13.54
N SER A 81 6.59 -3.24 -14.71
CA SER A 81 7.63 -4.22 -15.03
C SER A 81 8.85 -4.10 -14.10
N SER A 82 9.32 -2.89 -13.84
CA SER A 82 10.46 -2.65 -12.95
C SER A 82 10.16 -3.13 -11.53
N TYR A 83 8.96 -2.84 -11.01
CA TYR A 83 8.56 -3.28 -9.69
C TYR A 83 8.53 -4.81 -9.59
N GLY A 84 7.84 -5.47 -10.51
CA GLY A 84 7.74 -6.93 -10.55
C GLY A 84 9.11 -7.62 -10.68
N ASN A 85 9.99 -7.10 -11.54
CA ASN A 85 11.33 -7.65 -11.74
C ASN A 85 12.19 -7.55 -10.46
N GLN A 86 12.12 -6.45 -9.73
CA GLN A 86 12.91 -6.25 -8.50
C GLN A 86 12.48 -7.19 -7.37
N ILE A 87 11.21 -7.55 -7.30
CA ILE A 87 10.71 -8.51 -6.31
C ILE A 87 10.74 -9.96 -6.80
N GLY A 88 10.98 -10.19 -8.08
CA GLY A 88 11.00 -11.53 -8.69
C GLY A 88 9.59 -12.09 -8.91
N LEU A 89 8.62 -11.23 -9.22
CA LEU A 89 7.23 -11.59 -9.49
C LEU A 89 6.94 -11.54 -10.99
N ALA A 90 6.52 -12.66 -11.55
CA ALA A 90 6.12 -12.73 -12.95
C ALA A 90 4.76 -12.05 -13.20
N THR A 91 4.66 -11.28 -14.27
CA THR A 91 3.38 -10.81 -14.81
C THR A 91 2.92 -11.80 -15.87
N GLY A 92 1.94 -12.63 -15.52
CA GLY A 92 1.46 -13.72 -16.39
C GLY A 92 0.53 -13.27 -17.50
N GLN A 93 -0.09 -12.10 -17.36
CA GLN A 93 -0.96 -11.51 -18.37
C GLN A 93 -0.87 -9.99 -18.33
N VAL A 94 -0.78 -9.37 -19.51
CA VAL A 94 -0.92 -7.93 -19.72
C VAL A 94 -1.98 -7.72 -20.78
N THR A 95 -3.00 -6.94 -20.46
CA THR A 95 -4.03 -6.51 -21.40
C THR A 95 -4.11 -5.00 -21.38
N GLU A 96 -3.86 -4.36 -22.51
CA GLU A 96 -4.00 -2.92 -22.69
C GLU A 96 -5.06 -2.63 -23.74
N LEU A 97 -6.05 -1.82 -23.39
CA LEU A 97 -7.11 -1.35 -24.28
C LEU A 97 -6.88 0.12 -24.60
N TYR A 98 -6.99 0.44 -25.87
CA TYR A 98 -6.83 1.82 -26.34
C TYR A 98 -8.17 2.33 -26.88
N ASP A 99 -8.69 3.37 -26.24
CA ASP A 99 -9.95 3.99 -26.61
C ASP A 99 -9.93 5.49 -26.24
N SER A 100 -10.61 6.31 -27.03
CA SER A 100 -10.69 7.75 -26.81
C SER A 100 -11.33 8.12 -25.47
N GLY A 101 -12.20 7.30 -24.92
CA GLY A 101 -12.80 7.48 -23.60
C GLY A 101 -11.76 7.50 -22.47
N TYR A 102 -10.62 6.81 -22.64
CA TYR A 102 -9.55 6.80 -21.65
C TYR A 102 -8.56 7.97 -21.76
N VAL A 103 -8.77 8.91 -22.67
CA VAL A 103 -7.94 10.13 -22.75
C VAL A 103 -8.21 11.05 -21.56
N ALA A 104 -9.46 11.17 -21.15
CA ALA A 104 -9.85 11.99 -20.01
C ALA A 104 -9.41 11.36 -18.68
N LYS A 105 -9.53 10.04 -18.56
CA LYS A 105 -9.19 9.26 -17.37
C LYS A 105 -8.68 7.88 -17.75
N ARG A 106 -7.41 7.63 -17.44
CA ARG A 106 -6.78 6.33 -17.61
C ARG A 106 -7.37 5.30 -16.62
N LEU A 107 -7.36 4.04 -17.01
CA LEU A 107 -7.61 2.90 -16.14
C LEU A 107 -6.29 2.15 -15.88
N GLU A 108 -5.92 1.94 -14.63
CA GLU A 108 -4.74 1.14 -14.22
C GLU A 108 -5.17 0.13 -13.17
N ILE A 109 -5.21 -1.14 -13.53
CA ILE A 109 -5.58 -2.23 -12.63
C ILE A 109 -4.41 -3.20 -12.50
N GLY A 110 -3.98 -3.45 -11.27
CA GLY A 110 -3.14 -4.58 -10.92
C GLY A 110 -3.98 -5.68 -10.28
N ALA A 111 -3.83 -6.91 -10.76
CA ALA A 111 -4.42 -8.09 -10.14
C ALA A 111 -3.32 -9.09 -9.81
N VAL A 112 -3.51 -9.85 -8.73
CA VAL A 112 -2.50 -10.81 -8.27
C VAL A 112 -3.14 -12.13 -7.86
N ILE A 113 -2.36 -13.20 -7.89
CA ILE A 113 -2.72 -14.51 -7.36
C ILE A 113 -1.78 -14.86 -6.22
N GLY A 114 -2.34 -15.03 -5.03
CA GLY A 114 -1.61 -15.42 -3.83
C GLY A 114 -2.14 -16.71 -3.23
N ALA A 115 -1.29 -17.40 -2.47
CA ALA A 115 -1.66 -18.59 -1.73
C ALA A 115 -0.85 -18.72 -0.43
N SER A 116 -1.42 -19.41 0.55
CA SER A 116 -0.75 -19.73 1.81
C SER A 116 -1.14 -21.12 2.29
N PRO A 117 -0.26 -21.84 3.00
CA PRO A 117 -0.67 -23.00 3.79
C PRO A 117 -1.72 -22.60 4.83
N LYS A 118 -2.77 -23.39 4.95
CA LYS A 118 -3.90 -23.09 5.85
C LYS A 118 -3.46 -22.89 7.31
N GLU A 119 -2.49 -23.66 7.75
CA GLU A 119 -1.92 -23.62 9.09
C GLU A 119 -1.12 -22.33 9.39
N ASN A 120 -0.80 -21.53 8.39
CA ASN A 120 -0.13 -20.24 8.56
C ASN A 120 -1.11 -19.06 8.67
N VAL A 121 -2.39 -19.32 8.43
CA VAL A 121 -3.44 -18.28 8.45
C VAL A 121 -4.03 -18.21 9.86
N ILE A 122 -3.41 -17.42 10.71
CA ILE A 122 -3.91 -17.12 12.05
C ILE A 122 -4.83 -15.90 11.98
N ARG A 123 -5.99 -15.97 12.63
CA ARG A 123 -6.95 -14.86 12.75
C ARG A 123 -7.48 -14.86 14.17
N GLU A 124 -6.70 -14.27 15.06
CA GLU A 124 -7.06 -14.10 16.46
C GLU A 124 -7.58 -12.68 16.71
N VAL A 125 -8.46 -12.57 17.69
CA VAL A 125 -8.89 -11.24 18.18
C VAL A 125 -7.76 -10.67 19.03
N PRO A 126 -7.27 -9.45 18.73
CA PRO A 126 -6.30 -8.79 19.59
C PRO A 126 -6.83 -8.60 21.02
N LEU A 127 -5.97 -8.82 21.99
CA LEU A 127 -6.28 -8.68 23.40
C LEU A 127 -5.57 -7.43 23.97
N PRO A 128 -6.07 -6.86 25.08
CA PRO A 128 -5.34 -5.81 25.79
C PRO A 128 -3.89 -6.22 26.06
N ASP A 129 -2.97 -5.27 25.97
CA ASP A 129 -1.51 -5.40 26.05
C ASP A 129 -0.84 -6.01 24.81
N ASP A 130 -1.57 -6.55 23.84
CA ASP A 130 -0.97 -6.89 22.54
C ASP A 130 -0.29 -5.67 21.92
N ILE A 131 0.86 -5.88 21.31
CA ILE A 131 1.62 -4.80 20.70
C ILE A 131 1.43 -4.76 19.19
N ILE A 132 1.54 -3.55 18.64
CA ILE A 132 1.48 -3.33 17.20
C ILE A 132 2.84 -2.89 16.72
N VAL A 133 3.40 -3.67 15.79
CA VAL A 133 4.68 -3.40 15.16
C VAL A 133 4.43 -2.90 13.74
N LEU A 134 4.99 -1.73 13.42
CA LEU A 134 5.07 -1.20 12.07
C LEU A 134 6.32 -1.75 11.40
N LEU A 135 6.15 -2.33 10.23
CA LEU A 135 7.19 -2.95 9.41
C LEU A 135 7.41 -2.17 8.12
N GLY A 136 8.65 -2.08 7.67
CA GLY A 136 8.97 -1.69 6.30
C GLY A 136 9.47 -0.27 6.14
N GLY A 137 8.89 0.46 5.18
CA GLY A 137 9.32 1.78 4.79
C GLY A 137 9.07 2.85 5.86
N ARG A 138 9.80 3.96 5.76
CA ARG A 138 9.63 5.12 6.65
C ARG A 138 8.57 6.06 6.11
N THR A 139 7.95 6.82 7.00
CA THR A 139 6.88 7.78 6.72
C THR A 139 7.41 9.09 6.14
N GLY A 140 6.82 9.54 5.05
CA GLY A 140 7.02 10.85 4.43
C GLY A 140 5.70 11.54 4.16
N ARG A 141 5.67 12.56 3.30
CA ARG A 141 4.43 13.25 2.87
C ARG A 141 3.66 12.54 1.77
N ASP A 142 4.03 11.29 1.50
CA ASP A 142 3.37 10.50 0.44
C ASP A 142 1.87 10.40 0.72
N GLY A 143 1.03 10.83 -0.22
CA GLY A 143 -0.42 10.71 -0.14
C GLY A 143 -1.11 11.59 0.91
N CYS A 144 -0.43 12.56 1.55
CA CYS A 144 -1.04 13.44 2.54
C CYS A 144 -2.18 14.31 1.98
N GLY A 145 -2.27 14.49 0.66
CA GLY A 145 -3.43 15.07 0.00
C GLY A 145 -4.67 14.19 -0.02
N GLY A 146 -4.52 12.93 0.39
CA GLY A 146 -5.59 11.93 0.54
C GLY A 146 -6.29 11.56 -0.77
N ALA A 147 -7.36 10.76 -0.64
CA ALA A 147 -8.23 10.36 -1.76
C ALA A 147 -8.84 11.55 -2.53
N THR A 148 -8.99 12.68 -1.87
CA THR A 148 -9.46 13.94 -2.49
C THR A 148 -8.46 14.47 -3.53
N GLY A 149 -7.16 14.33 -3.30
CA GLY A 149 -6.11 14.67 -4.27
C GLY A 149 -6.16 13.75 -5.50
N SER A 150 -6.46 12.48 -5.30
CA SER A 150 -6.59 11.49 -6.38
C SER A 150 -7.86 11.66 -7.21
N SER A 151 -8.89 12.34 -6.68
CA SER A 151 -10.19 12.50 -7.34
C SER A 151 -10.33 13.81 -8.11
N LYS A 152 -9.36 14.72 -8.02
CA LYS A 152 -9.38 16.00 -8.74
C LYS A 152 -8.89 15.85 -10.17
N ALA A 153 -9.45 16.65 -11.07
CA ALA A 153 -8.88 16.81 -12.41
C ALA A 153 -7.49 17.45 -12.29
N HIS A 154 -6.48 16.80 -12.85
CA HIS A 154 -5.11 17.31 -12.82
C HIS A 154 -4.86 18.33 -13.90
N THR A 155 -4.22 19.44 -13.51
CA THR A 155 -3.80 20.54 -14.37
C THR A 155 -2.27 20.65 -14.36
N GLU A 156 -1.69 21.50 -15.19
CA GLU A 156 -0.23 21.73 -15.21
C GLU A 156 0.31 22.15 -13.83
N SER A 157 -0.45 22.92 -13.06
CA SER A 157 -0.10 23.31 -11.69
C SER A 157 -0.09 22.13 -10.71
N SER A 158 -0.77 21.04 -11.01
CA SER A 158 -0.78 19.84 -10.16
C SER A 158 0.58 19.15 -10.14
N ILE A 159 1.37 19.27 -11.20
CA ILE A 159 2.72 18.69 -11.26
C ILE A 159 3.65 19.39 -10.26
N GLU A 160 3.53 20.70 -10.12
CA GLU A 160 4.34 21.51 -9.22
C GLU A 160 3.90 21.35 -7.75
N THR A 161 2.59 21.28 -7.50
CA THR A 161 2.03 21.25 -6.14
C THR A 161 1.93 19.84 -5.56
N CYS A 162 1.64 18.82 -6.38
CA CYS A 162 1.40 17.46 -5.92
C CYS A 162 2.59 16.50 -6.14
N GLY A 163 3.67 16.95 -6.80
CA GLY A 163 4.81 16.09 -7.12
C GLY A 163 5.51 15.46 -5.92
N ALA A 164 5.46 16.12 -4.75
CA ALA A 164 6.00 15.59 -3.48
C ALA A 164 5.06 14.56 -2.83
N GLU A 165 3.78 14.59 -3.16
CA GLU A 165 2.75 13.73 -2.58
C GLU A 165 2.53 12.43 -3.39
N VAL A 166 3.08 12.37 -4.61
CA VAL A 166 3.01 11.14 -5.41
C VAL A 166 3.78 10.03 -4.70
N GLN A 167 3.07 8.98 -4.38
CA GLN A 167 3.64 7.80 -3.74
C GLN A 167 4.71 7.18 -4.65
N LYS A 168 5.88 6.89 -4.08
CA LYS A 168 7.00 6.24 -4.78
C LYS A 168 7.24 4.88 -4.17
N GLY A 169 7.15 3.83 -4.98
CA GLY A 169 7.37 2.47 -4.56
C GLY A 169 8.84 2.16 -4.24
N ASN A 170 9.04 1.28 -3.28
CA ASN A 170 10.35 0.70 -2.93
C ASN A 170 10.28 -0.84 -3.02
N PRO A 171 10.39 -1.43 -4.22
CA PRO A 171 10.27 -2.88 -4.42
C PRO A 171 11.22 -3.72 -3.55
N PRO A 172 12.48 -3.30 -3.29
CA PRO A 172 13.34 -4.04 -2.37
C PRO A 172 12.76 -4.18 -0.95
N THR A 173 12.10 -3.15 -0.43
CA THR A 173 11.41 -3.22 0.86
C THR A 173 10.21 -4.15 0.80
N GLU A 174 9.41 -4.08 -0.26
CA GLU A 174 8.29 -4.99 -0.52
C GLU A 174 8.74 -6.46 -0.53
N ARG A 175 9.84 -6.76 -1.23
CA ARG A 175 10.41 -8.10 -1.25
C ARG A 175 10.79 -8.62 0.13
N LYS A 176 11.37 -7.78 0.98
CA LYS A 176 11.72 -8.13 2.36
C LYS A 176 10.47 -8.47 3.18
N ILE A 177 9.42 -7.65 3.05
CA ILE A 177 8.13 -7.90 3.70
C ILE A 177 7.56 -9.24 3.26
N GLN A 178 7.50 -9.50 1.95
CA GLN A 178 7.00 -10.78 1.42
C GLN A 178 7.79 -11.98 1.95
N ARG A 179 9.12 -11.88 2.03
CA ARG A 179 9.98 -12.94 2.55
C ARG A 179 9.73 -13.20 4.02
N LEU A 180 9.58 -12.13 4.81
CA LEU A 180 9.24 -12.22 6.23
C LEU A 180 7.91 -12.95 6.43
N PHE A 181 6.86 -12.55 5.72
CA PHE A 181 5.53 -13.16 5.83
C PHE A 181 5.47 -14.59 5.29
N ARG A 182 6.33 -14.96 4.34
CA ARG A 182 6.44 -16.32 3.84
C ARG A 182 7.03 -17.29 4.86
N ASN A 183 7.75 -16.81 5.86
CA ASN A 183 8.30 -17.63 6.94
C ASN A 183 7.14 -18.12 7.85
N PRO A 184 6.87 -19.44 7.91
CA PRO A 184 5.75 -19.97 8.71
C PRO A 184 5.90 -19.69 10.21
N LYS A 185 7.12 -19.51 10.70
CA LYS A 185 7.35 -19.16 12.11
C LYS A 185 6.89 -17.73 12.40
N VAL A 186 7.08 -16.82 11.45
CA VAL A 186 6.62 -15.42 11.56
C VAL A 186 5.12 -15.33 11.36
N ALA A 187 4.60 -15.97 10.31
CA ALA A 187 3.17 -15.92 9.99
C ALA A 187 2.28 -16.35 11.18
N LYS A 188 2.75 -17.31 11.97
CA LYS A 188 2.04 -17.84 13.16
C LYS A 188 2.10 -16.92 14.39
N LEU A 189 3.00 -15.96 14.44
CA LEU A 189 3.06 -14.95 15.51
C LEU A 189 2.09 -13.80 15.28
N ILE A 190 1.62 -13.61 14.06
CA ILE A 190 0.79 -12.48 13.68
C ILE A 190 -0.68 -12.82 13.91
N LYS A 191 -1.32 -12.16 14.88
CA LYS A 191 -2.75 -12.28 15.18
C LYS A 191 -3.60 -11.62 14.09
N ARG A 192 -3.28 -10.37 13.77
CA ARG A 192 -3.87 -9.54 12.70
C ARG A 192 -2.81 -8.69 12.02
N CYS A 193 -3.05 -8.28 10.81
CA CYS A 193 -2.25 -7.25 10.14
C CYS A 193 -3.07 -6.54 9.07
N ASN A 194 -2.63 -5.32 8.77
CA ASN A 194 -3.09 -4.51 7.65
C ASN A 194 -1.89 -3.96 6.89
N ASP A 195 -2.08 -3.68 5.60
CA ASP A 195 -1.18 -2.87 4.82
C ASP A 195 -1.47 -1.37 5.03
N PHE A 196 -0.58 -0.51 4.56
CA PHE A 196 -0.76 0.92 4.60
C PHE A 196 -1.28 1.42 3.25
N GLY A 197 -2.55 1.76 3.22
CA GLY A 197 -3.23 2.44 2.14
C GLY A 197 -3.69 3.84 2.55
N ALA A 198 -4.85 4.25 2.06
CA ALA A 198 -5.48 5.52 2.39
C ALA A 198 -5.69 5.68 3.90
N GLY A 199 -5.40 6.88 4.43
CA GLY A 199 -5.50 7.19 5.85
C GLY A 199 -4.31 6.73 6.70
N GLY A 200 -3.29 6.11 6.10
CA GLY A 200 -1.99 5.83 6.72
C GLY A 200 -2.07 5.08 8.05
N VAL A 201 -1.36 5.59 9.05
CA VAL A 201 -1.32 5.02 10.42
C VAL A 201 -2.71 4.97 11.05
N SER A 202 -3.53 6.01 10.83
CA SER A 202 -4.87 6.11 11.43
C SER A 202 -5.78 4.95 11.00
N VAL A 203 -5.70 4.54 9.75
CA VAL A 203 -6.52 3.43 9.21
C VAL A 203 -5.82 2.10 9.41
N ALA A 204 -4.58 1.94 8.92
CA ALA A 204 -3.88 0.67 8.95
C ALA A 204 -3.73 0.10 10.38
N ILE A 205 -3.49 0.96 11.36
CA ILE A 205 -3.40 0.56 12.77
C ILE A 205 -4.78 0.63 13.43
N GLY A 206 -5.57 1.70 13.16
CA GLY A 206 -6.86 1.93 13.79
C GLY A 206 -7.88 0.81 13.60
N GLU A 207 -7.81 0.08 12.49
CA GLU A 207 -8.70 -1.06 12.19
C GLU A 207 -8.27 -2.38 12.83
N LEU A 208 -7.09 -2.45 13.46
CA LEU A 208 -6.57 -3.70 14.00
C LEU A 208 -7.28 -4.13 15.28
N ALA A 209 -7.68 -3.18 16.12
CA ALA A 209 -8.38 -3.47 17.38
C ALA A 209 -9.34 -2.33 17.77
N PRO A 210 -10.39 -2.62 18.59
CA PRO A 210 -11.36 -1.61 19.04
C PRO A 210 -10.78 -0.51 19.93
N GLY A 211 -9.77 -0.85 20.73
CA GLY A 211 -9.10 0.09 21.63
C GLY A 211 -7.59 0.10 21.39
N LEU A 212 -7.01 1.26 21.15
CA LEU A 212 -5.62 1.42 20.79
C LEU A 212 -4.99 2.67 21.40
N LYS A 213 -3.74 2.54 21.84
CA LYS A 213 -2.89 3.68 22.17
C LYS A 213 -1.72 3.73 21.18
N ILE A 214 -1.80 4.66 20.24
CA ILE A 214 -0.80 4.85 19.19
C ILE A 214 0.20 5.93 19.61
N ASN A 215 1.50 5.65 19.47
CA ASN A 215 2.56 6.61 19.71
C ASN A 215 3.15 7.07 18.37
N LEU A 216 2.70 8.22 17.88
CA LEU A 216 3.14 8.80 16.61
C LEU A 216 4.64 9.19 16.61
N ASP A 217 5.23 9.51 17.79
CA ASP A 217 6.64 9.86 17.88
C ASP A 217 7.55 8.67 17.56
N LYS A 218 7.09 7.44 17.81
CA LYS A 218 7.80 6.20 17.48
C LYS A 218 7.70 5.80 16.01
N VAL A 219 6.81 6.41 15.23
CA VAL A 219 6.67 6.10 13.81
C VAL A 219 7.92 6.51 13.05
N PRO A 220 8.63 5.59 12.36
CA PRO A 220 9.84 5.91 11.63
C PRO A 220 9.59 6.92 10.51
N LYS A 221 10.39 7.96 10.44
CA LYS A 221 10.26 9.09 9.50
C LYS A 221 11.39 9.10 8.48
N LYS A 222 11.09 9.45 7.22
CA LYS A 222 12.08 9.65 6.15
C LYS A 222 12.97 10.87 6.42
N TYR A 223 12.37 11.91 7.02
CA TYR A 223 13.01 13.20 7.32
C TYR A 223 12.31 13.89 8.49
N ALA A 224 12.95 14.92 9.03
CA ALA A 224 12.37 15.75 10.07
C ALA A 224 11.34 16.74 9.52
N GLY A 225 10.49 17.29 10.39
CA GLY A 225 9.51 18.34 10.05
C GLY A 225 8.15 17.83 9.59
N LEU A 226 7.86 16.54 9.80
CA LEU A 226 6.49 16.02 9.70
C LEU A 226 5.74 16.33 10.99
N ASP A 227 4.55 16.89 10.87
CA ASP A 227 3.66 17.07 12.01
C ASP A 227 2.88 15.79 12.34
N GLY A 228 2.11 15.84 13.45
CA GLY A 228 1.35 14.66 13.90
C GLY A 228 0.28 14.22 12.91
N THR A 229 -0.36 15.15 12.21
CA THR A 229 -1.38 14.86 11.20
C THR A 229 -0.74 14.21 9.99
N GLU A 230 0.33 14.77 9.47
CA GLU A 230 1.06 14.19 8.33
C GLU A 230 1.55 12.77 8.64
N ILE A 231 2.04 12.51 9.86
CA ILE A 231 2.46 11.17 10.27
C ILE A 231 1.26 10.21 10.33
N ALA A 232 0.12 10.69 10.85
CA ALA A 232 -1.07 9.88 11.04
C ALA A 232 -1.74 9.45 9.73
N ILE A 233 -1.77 10.34 8.72
CA ILE A 233 -2.50 10.11 7.47
C ILE A 233 -1.62 9.74 6.27
N SER A 234 -0.30 9.81 6.40
CA SER A 234 0.63 9.51 5.31
C SER A 234 0.42 8.11 4.74
N GLU A 235 0.37 8.03 3.42
CA GLU A 235 0.22 6.80 2.64
C GLU A 235 1.56 6.27 2.11
N SER A 236 2.68 6.54 2.79
CA SER A 236 3.97 5.98 2.39
C SER A 236 3.88 4.48 2.21
N GLN A 237 4.38 4.01 1.05
CA GLN A 237 4.21 2.64 0.59
C GLN A 237 5.16 1.65 1.30
N GLU A 238 4.95 0.36 1.03
CA GLU A 238 5.74 -0.77 1.55
C GLU A 238 5.83 -0.78 3.08
N ARG A 239 4.68 -0.57 3.73
CA ARG A 239 4.52 -0.68 5.18
C ARG A 239 3.43 -1.70 5.50
N MET A 240 3.62 -2.42 6.60
CA MET A 240 2.61 -3.31 7.19
C MET A 240 2.52 -3.03 8.69
N ALA A 241 1.32 -3.09 9.24
CA ALA A 241 1.10 -3.09 10.68
C ALA A 241 0.67 -4.49 11.13
N VAL A 242 1.32 -5.04 12.13
CA VAL A 242 1.05 -6.39 12.66
C VAL A 242 0.78 -6.35 14.15
N VAL A 243 -0.21 -7.12 14.59
CA VAL A 243 -0.51 -7.35 16.00
C VAL A 243 0.14 -8.65 16.43
N ILE A 244 0.93 -8.60 17.48
CA ILE A 244 1.61 -9.76 18.07
C ILE A 244 1.46 -9.77 19.60
N ASP A 245 1.61 -10.95 20.19
CA ASP A 245 1.69 -11.09 21.65
C ASP A 245 3.00 -10.45 22.17
N PRO A 246 2.99 -9.69 23.28
CA PRO A 246 4.20 -9.10 23.87
C PRO A 246 5.34 -10.08 24.12
N LYS A 247 5.03 -11.32 24.48
CA LYS A 247 6.03 -12.37 24.71
C LYS A 247 6.84 -12.71 23.46
N ASP A 248 6.26 -12.52 22.27
CA ASP A 248 6.86 -12.87 20.98
C ASP A 248 7.63 -11.70 20.35
N ARG A 249 7.64 -10.53 21.01
CA ARG A 249 8.24 -9.28 20.53
C ARG A 249 9.69 -9.44 20.08
N GLU A 250 10.54 -9.94 20.96
CA GLU A 250 11.98 -10.06 20.66
C GLU A 250 12.25 -11.00 19.50
N GLN A 251 11.54 -12.12 19.47
CA GLN A 251 11.67 -13.10 18.40
C GLN A 251 11.18 -12.56 17.07
N PHE A 252 10.08 -11.79 17.06
CA PHE A 252 9.54 -11.16 15.86
C PHE A 252 10.50 -10.10 15.29
N LEU A 253 11.01 -9.22 16.15
CA LEU A 253 12.00 -8.21 15.75
C LEU A 253 13.29 -8.84 15.21
N LYS A 254 13.73 -9.97 15.79
CA LYS A 254 14.87 -10.72 15.27
C LYS A 254 14.62 -11.25 13.86
N TYR A 255 13.45 -11.82 13.58
CA TYR A 255 13.11 -12.26 12.23
C TYR A 255 13.05 -11.11 11.22
N ALA A 256 12.51 -9.95 11.62
CA ALA A 256 12.52 -8.76 10.77
C ALA A 256 13.96 -8.30 10.47
N ALA A 257 14.84 -8.29 11.46
CA ALA A 257 16.25 -7.95 11.30
C ALA A 257 17.00 -8.93 10.38
N GLU A 258 16.69 -10.23 10.42
CA GLU A 258 17.26 -11.25 9.51
C GLU A 258 16.93 -10.95 8.03
N GLU A 259 15.79 -10.31 7.75
CA GLU A 259 15.43 -9.83 6.41
C GLU A 259 15.91 -8.39 6.14
N ASN A 260 16.68 -7.78 7.04
CA ASN A 260 17.06 -6.35 6.98
C ASN A 260 15.85 -5.42 6.85
N LEU A 261 14.79 -5.71 7.56
CA LEU A 261 13.55 -4.94 7.58
C LEU A 261 13.45 -4.15 8.87
N GLU A 262 13.20 -2.85 8.75
CA GLU A 262 12.92 -2.00 9.92
C GLU A 262 11.58 -2.41 10.53
N ALA A 263 11.56 -2.58 11.86
CA ALA A 263 10.39 -2.98 12.62
C ALA A 263 10.34 -2.21 13.93
N THR A 264 9.26 -1.48 14.16
CA THR A 264 9.14 -0.59 15.32
C THR A 264 7.79 -0.80 16.00
N GLU A 265 7.80 -1.01 17.31
CA GLU A 265 6.60 -1.00 18.13
C GLU A 265 6.04 0.41 18.23
N VAL A 266 4.85 0.64 17.71
CA VAL A 266 4.23 1.97 17.59
C VAL A 266 2.90 2.10 18.32
N ALA A 267 2.29 0.99 18.74
CA ALA A 267 1.02 1.03 19.46
C ALA A 267 0.85 -0.19 20.37
N VAL A 268 -0.10 -0.07 21.28
CA VAL A 268 -0.54 -1.12 22.21
C VAL A 268 -2.05 -1.21 22.16
N VAL A 269 -2.60 -2.41 22.18
CA VAL A 269 -4.04 -2.65 22.30
C VAL A 269 -4.47 -2.38 23.73
N THR A 270 -5.60 -1.69 23.90
CA THR A 270 -6.17 -1.35 25.21
C THR A 270 -7.60 -1.87 25.33
N ASP A 271 -8.10 -1.95 26.54
CA ASP A 271 -9.51 -2.23 26.85
C ASP A 271 -10.39 -0.98 26.82
N CYS A 272 -9.77 0.20 26.66
CA CYS A 272 -10.47 1.48 26.55
C CYS A 272 -11.13 1.59 25.18
N LEU A 273 -12.40 1.25 25.12
CA LEU A 273 -13.22 1.52 23.95
C LEU A 273 -13.50 3.02 23.91
N LEU A 274 -13.20 3.68 22.78
CA LEU A 274 -13.74 4.99 22.50
C LEU A 274 -15.23 4.79 22.21
N TYR A 275 -16.07 4.94 23.24
CA TYR A 275 -17.50 5.14 23.02
C TYR A 275 -17.64 6.49 22.33
N THR A 276 -17.90 6.50 21.04
CA THR A 276 -18.56 7.63 20.44
C THR A 276 -19.95 7.63 21.03
N SER A 277 -20.15 8.35 22.15
CA SER A 277 -21.49 8.77 22.52
C SER A 277 -22.00 9.53 21.31
N ASP A 278 -23.07 9.01 20.72
CA ASP A 278 -23.75 9.72 19.66
C ASP A 278 -24.30 11.01 20.29
N ALA A 279 -23.59 12.12 20.12
CA ALA A 279 -23.97 13.42 20.59
C ALA A 279 -25.29 13.93 19.95
N ALA A 280 -25.86 13.13 19.03
CA ALA A 280 -27.15 13.38 18.42
C ALA A 280 -28.33 12.92 19.29
N ASP A 281 -28.12 12.09 20.31
CA ASP A 281 -29.20 11.60 21.17
C ASP A 281 -29.42 12.47 22.44
N GLU A 282 -28.64 13.56 22.61
CA GLU A 282 -28.79 14.49 23.75
C GLU A 282 -29.30 15.90 23.37
N LEU A 283 -29.98 16.07 22.23
CA LEU A 283 -30.63 17.33 21.87
C LEU A 283 -32.13 17.17 21.73
#